data_349149fd4d560595cf1fc552ef72cfdf
#
_entry.id   349149fd4d560595cf1fc552ef72cfdf
#
_cell.length_a   1.000
_cell.length_b   1.000
_cell.length_c   1.000
_cell.angle_alpha   90.00
_cell.angle_beta   90.00
_cell.angle_gamma   90.00
#
_symmetry.space_group_name_H-M   'P 1'
#
loop_
_entity.id
_entity.type
_entity.pdbx_description
1 polymer ?
#
loop_
_entity_poly.entity_id
_entity_poly.type
_entity_poly.pdbx_seq_one_letter_code
_entity_poly.pdbx_strand_id
1 'polypeptide(L)'
;MYYLFYVSLFFLLSPLVQAGLPDKVYGVNIGSWLLLESWMLPEEWTRMGGELCDDCTQCISAEFEFSRAYPDTVDEIFNTHWSSWFNQDDVRDLAEAGINTVRIPLGYWIIEALVDRQTEFYPRGGIHHLKRGLKQLKDAGIAAILGHHGLPGVQSANHTFTGRCTPEVEFFTEYNYHRALVWTAVMSTLSHLDPDFSNVFAIEAVNEPTRDATQTPGYGDFQKNFVQVVRAVELTLGIDVPWSASSTMAITETANFTAALEDAASSLSCLNSEVCSALLDAVPILVELGSELALDEMTHTLNSNYSSLEPLYTSFMDINWQYNTPSNPMDAQIGPQFYDDHLYYQFGNADEQAHMDSICNLPVLEDDAAFGNSPIVFGEWSLITQFNATDDFLYIWADAQKLAFTKGAGWIFWSFKVEVSTQAGDLARQWSYLEGVKRGYFTRDPSKLNDAHVCDSYIQ
;
A
#
# COMPACT_ATOMS: atom_id res chain seq x y z
N MET A 1 -55.17 -22.03 23.19
CA MET A 1 -54.26 -21.10 23.89
C MET A 1 -52.91 -21.25 23.23
N TYR A 2 -52.64 -20.42 22.19
CA TYR A 2 -51.40 -20.45 21.41
C TYR A 2 -50.48 -19.36 21.92
N TYR A 3 -49.32 -19.70 22.45
CA TYR A 3 -48.27 -18.77 22.80
C TYR A 3 -47.44 -18.46 21.54
N LEU A 4 -47.51 -17.20 21.06
CA LEU A 4 -46.56 -16.68 20.09
C LEU A 4 -45.27 -16.30 20.83
N PHE A 5 -44.19 -16.97 20.51
CA PHE A 5 -42.84 -16.51 20.88
C PHE A 5 -42.37 -15.45 19.88
N TYR A 6 -42.24 -14.21 20.34
CA TYR A 6 -41.52 -13.15 19.65
C TYR A 6 -40.01 -13.39 19.87
N VAL A 7 -39.31 -13.81 18.84
CA VAL A 7 -37.83 -13.79 18.82
C VAL A 7 -37.42 -12.37 18.40
N SER A 8 -37.05 -11.53 19.36
CA SER A 8 -36.40 -10.25 19.09
C SER A 8 -34.98 -10.52 18.64
N LEU A 9 -34.71 -10.36 17.34
CA LEU A 9 -33.37 -10.36 16.78
C LEU A 9 -32.70 -9.03 17.18
N PHE A 10 -31.89 -9.04 18.23
CA PHE A 10 -30.98 -7.94 18.51
C PHE A 10 -29.85 -8.01 17.50
N PHE A 11 -29.85 -7.14 16.50
CA PHE A 11 -28.65 -6.79 15.76
C PHE A 11 -27.72 -6.07 16.74
N LEU A 12 -26.74 -6.78 17.26
CA LEU A 12 -25.58 -6.17 17.89
C LEU A 12 -24.83 -5.45 16.76
N LEU A 13 -24.98 -4.14 16.67
CA LEU A 13 -24.07 -3.27 15.96
C LEU A 13 -22.72 -3.44 16.69
N SER A 14 -21.85 -4.27 16.16
CA SER A 14 -20.45 -4.28 16.59
C SER A 14 -19.89 -2.89 16.33
N PRO A 15 -19.23 -2.23 17.29
CA PRO A 15 -18.56 -0.96 17.02
C PRO A 15 -17.56 -1.20 15.88
N LEU A 16 -17.49 -0.26 14.93
CA LEU A 16 -16.44 -0.20 13.94
C LEU A 16 -15.12 -0.05 14.72
N VAL A 17 -14.36 -1.13 14.82
CA VAL A 17 -13.00 -1.10 15.35
C VAL A 17 -12.10 -1.04 14.15
N GLN A 18 -11.48 0.10 13.92
CA GLN A 18 -10.45 0.25 12.90
C GLN A 18 -9.19 -0.50 13.34
N ALA A 19 -8.52 -1.15 12.41
CA ALA A 19 -7.24 -1.79 12.69
C ALA A 19 -6.17 -0.72 12.96
N GLY A 20 -5.38 -0.91 14.02
CA GLY A 20 -4.16 -0.15 14.27
C GLY A 20 -2.93 -0.91 13.79
N LEU A 21 -1.75 -0.29 13.90
CA LEU A 21 -0.49 -0.97 13.66
C LEU A 21 -0.38 -2.17 14.62
N PRO A 22 -0.24 -3.41 14.12
CA PRO A 22 0.01 -4.56 14.97
C PRO A 22 1.29 -4.40 15.80
N ASP A 23 1.36 -5.03 16.98
CA ASP A 23 2.58 -5.05 17.81
C ASP A 23 3.81 -5.50 17.03
N LYS A 24 3.62 -6.43 16.09
CA LYS A 24 4.57 -6.82 15.06
C LYS A 24 3.84 -7.07 13.75
N VAL A 25 4.34 -6.48 12.69
CA VAL A 25 3.88 -6.71 11.32
C VAL A 25 4.53 -7.99 10.80
N TYR A 26 3.70 -8.96 10.42
CA TYR A 26 4.08 -10.15 9.67
C TYR A 26 3.25 -10.16 8.41
N GLY A 27 3.80 -9.65 7.33
CA GLY A 27 3.03 -9.31 6.16
C GLY A 27 3.53 -9.88 4.85
N VAL A 28 2.69 -9.70 3.84
CA VAL A 28 3.03 -9.93 2.44
C VAL A 28 2.45 -8.83 1.55
N ASN A 29 3.13 -8.52 0.47
CA ASN A 29 2.57 -7.69 -0.59
C ASN A 29 1.61 -8.51 -1.46
N ILE A 30 0.46 -7.96 -1.82
CA ILE A 30 -0.42 -8.54 -2.83
C ILE A 30 -0.02 -7.99 -4.19
N GLY A 31 1.20 -8.34 -4.62
CA GLY A 31 1.77 -7.88 -5.88
C GLY A 31 1.04 -8.41 -7.09
N SER A 32 1.10 -7.66 -8.18
CA SER A 32 0.46 -7.95 -9.46
C SER A 32 -1.04 -8.21 -9.41
N TRP A 33 -1.74 -7.68 -8.41
CA TRP A 33 -3.19 -7.76 -8.34
C TRP A 33 -3.87 -6.54 -8.99
N LEU A 34 -3.85 -5.38 -8.29
CA LEU A 34 -4.50 -4.13 -8.74
C LEU A 34 -3.52 -3.15 -9.41
N LEU A 35 -2.24 -3.48 -9.37
CA LEU A 35 -1.18 -2.94 -10.18
C LEU A 35 -0.33 -4.12 -10.64
N LEU A 36 -0.26 -4.31 -11.95
CA LEU A 36 0.29 -5.52 -12.55
C LEU A 36 1.74 -5.30 -12.96
N GLU A 37 2.60 -6.24 -12.56
CA GLU A 37 3.99 -6.34 -12.98
C GLU A 37 4.19 -7.62 -13.79
N SER A 38 4.40 -7.48 -15.09
CA SER A 38 4.42 -8.57 -16.06
C SER A 38 5.41 -9.70 -15.74
N TRP A 39 6.53 -9.39 -15.09
CA TRP A 39 7.53 -10.38 -14.70
C TRP A 39 7.04 -11.37 -13.62
N MET A 40 6.04 -10.98 -12.81
CA MET A 40 5.47 -11.84 -11.76
C MET A 40 4.50 -12.89 -12.30
N LEU A 41 3.97 -12.71 -13.53
CA LEU A 41 2.96 -13.56 -14.17
C LEU A 41 3.20 -13.69 -15.69
N PRO A 42 4.37 -14.14 -16.11
CA PRO A 42 4.81 -14.02 -17.50
C PRO A 42 3.93 -14.80 -18.50
N GLU A 43 3.41 -15.98 -18.15
CA GLU A 43 2.54 -16.76 -19.04
C GLU A 43 1.14 -16.16 -19.10
N GLU A 44 0.60 -15.72 -17.95
CA GLU A 44 -0.70 -15.02 -17.91
C GLU A 44 -0.62 -13.71 -18.70
N TRP A 45 0.43 -12.90 -18.49
CA TRP A 45 0.62 -11.64 -19.18
C TRP A 45 0.65 -11.80 -20.69
N THR A 46 1.42 -12.77 -21.20
CA THR A 46 1.45 -13.04 -22.65
C THR A 46 0.16 -13.61 -23.16
N ARG A 47 -0.58 -14.40 -22.39
CA ARG A 47 -1.90 -14.92 -22.74
C ARG A 47 -2.96 -13.80 -22.79
N MET A 48 -2.85 -12.78 -21.93
CA MET A 48 -3.71 -11.60 -21.97
C MET A 48 -3.47 -10.77 -23.24
N GLY A 49 -2.26 -10.79 -23.81
CA GLY A 49 -1.85 -10.03 -25.00
C GLY A 49 -0.67 -9.09 -24.75
N GLY A 50 -0.07 -9.16 -23.56
CA GLY A 50 1.14 -8.42 -23.24
C GLY A 50 2.40 -9.07 -23.80
N GLU A 51 3.52 -8.39 -23.62
CA GLU A 51 4.84 -8.82 -24.11
C GLU A 51 5.88 -8.78 -22.99
N LEU A 52 6.89 -9.64 -23.09
CA LEU A 52 8.05 -9.65 -22.22
C LEU A 52 9.28 -9.26 -23.02
N CYS A 53 9.99 -8.22 -22.58
CA CYS A 53 11.16 -7.71 -23.28
C CYS A 53 12.20 -7.21 -22.30
N ASP A 54 13.47 -7.21 -22.73
CA ASP A 54 14.59 -6.75 -21.92
C ASP A 54 14.48 -5.24 -21.62
N ASP A 55 13.96 -4.46 -22.58
CA ASP A 55 13.67 -3.04 -22.42
C ASP A 55 12.15 -2.83 -22.41
N CYS A 56 11.60 -2.65 -21.22
CA CYS A 56 10.16 -2.51 -21.03
C CYS A 56 9.55 -1.29 -21.74
N THR A 57 10.35 -0.31 -22.17
CA THR A 57 9.87 0.86 -22.91
C THR A 57 9.53 0.55 -24.37
N GLN A 58 9.92 -0.61 -24.88
CA GLN A 58 9.83 -0.97 -26.29
C GLN A 58 8.67 -1.92 -26.62
N CYS A 59 7.91 -2.34 -25.63
CA CYS A 59 6.85 -3.31 -25.82
C CYS A 59 5.66 -3.11 -24.89
N ILE A 60 4.64 -3.97 -25.00
CA ILE A 60 3.48 -3.99 -24.11
C ILE A 60 3.87 -4.67 -22.80
N SER A 61 4.56 -3.94 -21.92
CA SER A 61 5.16 -4.46 -20.69
C SER A 61 4.41 -4.09 -19.41
N ALA A 62 3.56 -3.05 -19.44
CA ALA A 62 2.83 -2.53 -18.31
C ALA A 62 1.38 -2.19 -18.67
N GLU A 63 0.56 -1.83 -17.66
CA GLU A 63 -0.88 -1.57 -17.81
C GLU A 63 -1.18 -0.45 -18.80
N PHE A 64 -0.36 0.61 -18.80
CA PHE A 64 -0.54 1.75 -19.70
C PHE A 64 -0.42 1.35 -21.16
N GLU A 65 0.65 0.66 -21.55
CA GLU A 65 0.90 0.20 -22.92
C GLU A 65 -0.17 -0.82 -23.34
N PHE A 66 -0.59 -1.69 -22.42
CA PHE A 66 -1.63 -2.66 -22.64
C PHE A 66 -2.98 -1.99 -22.92
N SER A 67 -3.39 -1.05 -22.08
CA SER A 67 -4.66 -0.33 -22.22
C SER A 67 -4.71 0.48 -23.52
N ARG A 68 -3.57 1.06 -23.92
CA ARG A 68 -3.44 1.78 -25.19
C ARG A 68 -3.56 0.85 -26.40
N ALA A 69 -3.02 -0.37 -26.28
CA ALA A 69 -3.06 -1.36 -27.36
C ALA A 69 -4.44 -2.03 -27.50
N TYR A 70 -5.17 -2.21 -26.41
CA TYR A 70 -6.43 -2.95 -26.34
C TYR A 70 -7.58 -2.15 -25.69
N PRO A 71 -7.90 -0.95 -26.19
CA PRO A 71 -8.84 -0.04 -25.51
C PRO A 71 -10.28 -0.59 -25.39
N ASP A 72 -10.69 -1.49 -26.30
CA ASP A 72 -12.04 -2.05 -26.33
C ASP A 72 -12.23 -3.27 -25.41
N THR A 73 -11.14 -3.91 -24.96
CA THR A 73 -11.21 -5.18 -24.23
C THR A 73 -10.45 -5.16 -22.87
N VAL A 74 -9.66 -4.14 -22.62
CA VAL A 74 -8.80 -4.06 -21.44
C VAL A 74 -9.58 -4.20 -20.14
N ASP A 75 -10.72 -3.54 -20.00
CA ASP A 75 -11.51 -3.57 -18.76
C ASP A 75 -12.03 -4.98 -18.46
N GLU A 76 -12.48 -5.74 -19.47
CA GLU A 76 -12.91 -7.13 -19.30
C GLU A 76 -11.74 -8.06 -18.95
N ILE A 77 -10.60 -7.88 -19.61
CA ILE A 77 -9.38 -8.68 -19.38
C ILE A 77 -8.89 -8.47 -17.95
N PHE A 78 -8.76 -7.21 -17.51
CA PHE A 78 -8.29 -6.90 -16.16
C PHE A 78 -9.30 -7.28 -15.08
N ASN A 79 -10.61 -7.12 -15.31
CA ASN A 79 -11.64 -7.62 -14.41
C ASN A 79 -11.53 -9.14 -14.18
N THR A 80 -11.21 -9.90 -15.24
CA THR A 80 -10.96 -11.35 -15.14
C THR A 80 -9.72 -11.63 -14.30
N HIS A 81 -8.61 -10.94 -14.56
CA HIS A 81 -7.38 -11.04 -13.80
C HIS A 81 -7.61 -10.70 -12.32
N TRP A 82 -8.17 -9.55 -11.99
CA TRP A 82 -8.40 -9.11 -10.61
C TRP A 82 -9.30 -10.07 -9.81
N SER A 83 -10.26 -10.71 -10.51
CA SER A 83 -11.17 -11.69 -9.88
C SER A 83 -10.46 -13.00 -9.55
N SER A 84 -9.52 -13.44 -10.38
CA SER A 84 -8.84 -14.73 -10.28
C SER A 84 -7.52 -14.66 -9.51
N TRP A 85 -6.77 -13.56 -9.64
CA TRP A 85 -5.45 -13.41 -9.04
C TRP A 85 -5.50 -13.31 -7.50
N PHE A 86 -6.50 -12.64 -6.95
CA PHE A 86 -6.69 -12.57 -5.51
C PHE A 86 -8.16 -12.79 -5.15
N ASN A 87 -8.43 -13.81 -4.34
CA ASN A 87 -9.77 -14.27 -4.00
C ASN A 87 -9.85 -14.86 -2.59
N GLN A 88 -11.00 -15.41 -2.21
CA GLN A 88 -11.25 -15.96 -0.85
C GLN A 88 -10.34 -17.14 -0.48
N ASP A 89 -9.89 -17.94 -1.46
CA ASP A 89 -8.98 -19.05 -1.19
C ASP A 89 -7.60 -18.52 -0.79
N ASP A 90 -7.13 -17.45 -1.47
CA ASP A 90 -5.89 -16.75 -1.14
C ASP A 90 -5.92 -16.16 0.27
N VAL A 91 -7.05 -15.56 0.68
CA VAL A 91 -7.23 -15.03 2.05
C VAL A 91 -7.16 -16.14 3.09
N ARG A 92 -7.72 -17.33 2.79
CA ARG A 92 -7.59 -18.49 3.67
C ARG A 92 -6.13 -18.94 3.79
N ASP A 93 -5.40 -19.00 2.68
CA ASP A 93 -3.98 -19.38 2.67
C ASP A 93 -3.13 -18.38 3.47
N LEU A 94 -3.43 -17.08 3.39
CA LEU A 94 -2.80 -16.04 4.23
C LEU A 94 -3.05 -16.28 5.72
N ALA A 95 -4.29 -16.54 6.09
CA ALA A 95 -4.67 -16.79 7.49
C ALA A 95 -4.02 -18.08 8.03
N GLU A 96 -3.95 -19.16 7.22
CA GLU A 96 -3.27 -20.41 7.57
C GLU A 96 -1.75 -20.25 7.69
N ALA A 97 -1.17 -19.31 6.98
CA ALA A 97 0.24 -18.92 7.07
C ALA A 97 0.53 -17.95 8.23
N GLY A 98 -0.48 -17.56 9.01
CA GLY A 98 -0.34 -16.67 10.17
C GLY A 98 -0.05 -15.21 9.81
N ILE A 99 -0.25 -14.80 8.57
CA ILE A 99 -0.08 -13.41 8.11
C ILE A 99 -1.13 -12.53 8.76
N ASN A 100 -0.70 -11.42 9.36
CA ASN A 100 -1.57 -10.46 10.03
C ASN A 100 -1.74 -9.14 9.26
N THR A 101 -0.92 -8.90 8.24
CA THR A 101 -0.91 -7.66 7.48
C THR A 101 -0.69 -7.93 6.00
N VAL A 102 -1.37 -7.18 5.15
CA VAL A 102 -1.06 -7.12 3.71
C VAL A 102 -0.77 -5.69 3.29
N ARG A 103 0.18 -5.50 2.38
CA ARG A 103 0.38 -4.26 1.64
C ARG A 103 -0.17 -4.46 0.24
N ILE A 104 -1.02 -3.53 -0.20
CA ILE A 104 -1.71 -3.61 -1.49
C ILE A 104 -1.17 -2.51 -2.39
N PRO A 105 -0.33 -2.82 -3.38
CA PRO A 105 0.13 -1.88 -4.39
C PRO A 105 -1.05 -1.37 -5.22
N LEU A 106 -1.21 -0.04 -5.32
CA LEU A 106 -2.28 0.63 -6.04
C LEU A 106 -1.71 1.69 -6.99
N GLY A 107 -2.25 1.75 -8.20
CA GLY A 107 -2.06 2.90 -9.06
C GLY A 107 -3.07 4.01 -8.75
N TYR A 108 -2.71 5.28 -9.08
CA TYR A 108 -3.64 6.39 -8.91
C TYR A 108 -4.94 6.21 -9.71
N TRP A 109 -4.91 5.42 -10.78
CA TRP A 109 -6.05 5.09 -11.64
C TRP A 109 -7.10 4.19 -10.99
N ILE A 110 -6.85 3.70 -9.78
CA ILE A 110 -7.90 3.06 -8.98
C ILE A 110 -9.07 4.03 -8.75
N ILE A 111 -8.78 5.32 -8.79
CA ILE A 111 -9.76 6.42 -8.78
C ILE A 111 -9.89 6.95 -10.22
N GLU A 112 -10.90 6.46 -10.94
CA GLU A 112 -11.13 6.75 -12.36
C GLU A 112 -11.13 8.25 -12.68
N ALA A 113 -11.73 9.07 -11.83
CA ALA A 113 -11.83 10.51 -12.01
C ALA A 113 -10.48 11.25 -12.04
N LEU A 114 -9.39 10.61 -11.60
CA LEU A 114 -8.04 11.16 -11.64
C LEU A 114 -7.32 10.91 -12.97
N VAL A 115 -7.88 10.07 -13.85
CA VAL A 115 -7.22 9.69 -15.10
C VAL A 115 -7.62 10.66 -16.21
N ASP A 116 -6.65 11.34 -16.82
CA ASP A 116 -6.88 12.10 -18.05
C ASP A 116 -6.99 11.15 -19.24
N ARG A 117 -8.22 10.74 -19.57
CA ARG A 117 -8.52 9.80 -20.65
C ARG A 117 -8.14 10.27 -22.05
N GLN A 118 -7.67 11.50 -22.23
CA GLN A 118 -7.12 11.96 -23.49
C GLN A 118 -5.67 11.54 -23.70
N THR A 119 -4.92 11.40 -22.60
CA THR A 119 -3.48 11.16 -22.62
C THR A 119 -3.04 9.94 -21.81
N GLU A 120 -3.89 9.43 -20.93
CA GLU A 120 -3.58 8.34 -20.01
C GLU A 120 -4.49 7.12 -20.27
N PHE A 121 -3.87 5.95 -20.28
CA PHE A 121 -4.52 4.69 -20.63
C PHE A 121 -4.33 3.68 -19.50
N TYR A 122 -5.41 3.39 -18.76
CA TYR A 122 -5.43 2.42 -17.67
C TYR A 122 -6.76 1.68 -17.63
N PRO A 123 -6.82 0.45 -17.12
CA PRO A 123 -8.08 -0.29 -16.97
C PRO A 123 -8.97 0.35 -15.89
N ARG A 124 -10.28 0.11 -16.00
CA ARG A 124 -11.33 0.64 -15.12
C ARG A 124 -11.90 -0.42 -14.21
N GLY A 125 -12.47 0.02 -13.07
CA GLY A 125 -13.26 -0.83 -12.18
C GLY A 125 -12.47 -1.52 -11.06
N GLY A 126 -11.17 -1.27 -10.93
CA GLY A 126 -10.32 -1.85 -9.89
C GLY A 126 -10.80 -1.58 -8.47
N ILE A 127 -11.48 -0.45 -8.22
CA ILE A 127 -11.99 -0.06 -6.90
C ILE A 127 -12.97 -1.08 -6.30
N HIS A 128 -13.81 -1.71 -7.13
CA HIS A 128 -14.73 -2.77 -6.68
C HIS A 128 -14.00 -4.03 -6.22
N HIS A 129 -12.91 -4.36 -6.89
CA HIS A 129 -12.06 -5.50 -6.50
C HIS A 129 -11.29 -5.18 -5.22
N LEU A 130 -10.78 -3.95 -5.07
CA LEU A 130 -10.17 -3.50 -3.81
C LEU A 130 -11.16 -3.63 -2.65
N LYS A 131 -12.38 -3.09 -2.78
CA LYS A 131 -13.44 -3.20 -1.77
C LYS A 131 -13.74 -4.66 -1.42
N ARG A 132 -13.90 -5.54 -2.43
CA ARG A 132 -14.11 -6.98 -2.22
C ARG A 132 -12.96 -7.62 -1.45
N GLY A 133 -11.72 -7.38 -1.85
CA GLY A 133 -10.55 -7.95 -1.19
C GLY A 133 -10.37 -7.48 0.24
N LEU A 134 -10.52 -6.18 0.49
CA LEU A 134 -10.46 -5.61 1.84
C LEU A 134 -11.53 -6.21 2.75
N LYS A 135 -12.77 -6.35 2.25
CA LYS A 135 -13.82 -7.05 2.99
C LYS A 135 -13.41 -8.48 3.38
N GLN A 136 -12.88 -9.25 2.43
CA GLN A 136 -12.44 -10.63 2.67
C GLN A 136 -11.30 -10.69 3.70
N LEU A 137 -10.33 -9.79 3.61
CA LEU A 137 -9.21 -9.66 4.55
C LEU A 137 -9.70 -9.26 5.95
N LYS A 138 -10.60 -8.29 6.03
CA LYS A 138 -11.23 -7.86 7.29
C LYS A 138 -11.95 -9.03 7.97
N ASP A 139 -12.75 -9.79 7.22
CA ASP A 139 -13.50 -10.93 7.75
C ASP A 139 -12.55 -12.04 8.26
N ALA A 140 -11.30 -12.06 7.80
CA ALA A 140 -10.23 -12.94 8.28
C ALA A 140 -9.36 -12.32 9.39
N GLY A 141 -9.60 -11.06 9.78
CA GLY A 141 -8.82 -10.35 10.80
C GLY A 141 -7.43 -9.90 10.33
N ILE A 142 -7.23 -9.74 9.02
CA ILE A 142 -5.96 -9.31 8.42
C ILE A 142 -6.02 -7.80 8.14
N ALA A 143 -5.05 -7.04 8.68
CA ALA A 143 -4.91 -5.61 8.49
C ALA A 143 -4.35 -5.28 7.10
N ALA A 144 -4.60 -4.07 6.60
CA ALA A 144 -4.15 -3.65 5.28
C ALA A 144 -3.43 -2.29 5.30
N ILE A 145 -2.41 -2.18 4.45
CA ILE A 145 -1.72 -0.94 4.06
C ILE A 145 -2.07 -0.68 2.59
N LEU A 146 -2.47 0.54 2.26
CA LEU A 146 -2.68 0.97 0.88
C LEU A 146 -1.40 1.65 0.38
N GLY A 147 -0.68 1.00 -0.52
CA GLY A 147 0.53 1.54 -1.14
C GLY A 147 0.22 2.38 -2.36
N HIS A 148 0.53 3.67 -2.36
CA HIS A 148 0.48 4.49 -3.57
C HIS A 148 1.69 4.16 -4.43
N HIS A 149 1.55 3.11 -5.24
CA HIS A 149 2.64 2.41 -5.92
C HIS A 149 2.89 2.91 -7.34
N GLY A 150 1.82 3.28 -8.07
CA GLY A 150 1.87 3.93 -9.37
C GLY A 150 1.31 5.35 -9.29
N LEU A 151 2.19 6.36 -9.35
CA LEU A 151 1.84 7.78 -9.16
C LEU A 151 1.46 8.46 -10.48
N PRO A 152 0.64 9.54 -10.45
CA PRO A 152 0.39 10.35 -11.64
C PRO A 152 1.70 10.86 -12.24
N GLY A 153 1.93 10.64 -13.53
CA GLY A 153 3.14 11.10 -14.22
C GLY A 153 4.39 10.28 -13.97
N VAL A 154 4.27 9.11 -13.30
CA VAL A 154 5.41 8.19 -13.04
C VAL A 154 6.48 8.77 -12.11
N GLN A 155 6.73 8.10 -10.99
CA GLN A 155 7.69 8.55 -9.97
C GLN A 155 9.10 7.96 -10.14
N SER A 156 9.27 6.93 -10.97
CA SER A 156 10.54 6.22 -11.17
C SER A 156 10.66 5.74 -12.62
N ALA A 157 11.77 6.05 -13.29
CA ALA A 157 11.97 5.79 -14.71
C ALA A 157 12.19 4.31 -15.02
N ASN A 158 11.63 3.83 -16.12
CA ASN A 158 11.90 2.49 -16.69
C ASN A 158 11.52 1.32 -15.78
N HIS A 159 10.46 1.48 -14.98
CA HIS A 159 9.92 0.44 -14.10
C HIS A 159 8.46 0.12 -14.43
N THR A 160 8.13 -1.17 -14.49
CA THR A 160 6.75 -1.63 -14.73
C THR A 160 5.86 -1.43 -13.50
N PHE A 161 6.42 -1.42 -12.29
CA PHE A 161 5.68 -1.20 -11.04
C PHE A 161 5.00 0.18 -10.95
N THR A 162 5.40 1.14 -11.79
CA THR A 162 4.71 2.44 -11.88
C THR A 162 3.42 2.40 -12.72
N GLY A 163 3.09 1.22 -13.30
CA GLY A 163 1.97 1.04 -14.22
C GLY A 163 2.24 1.54 -15.65
N ARG A 164 3.34 2.25 -15.87
CA ARG A 164 3.82 2.73 -17.18
C ARG A 164 5.34 2.69 -17.22
N CYS A 165 5.90 1.89 -18.11
CA CYS A 165 7.35 1.87 -18.30
C CYS A 165 7.78 2.97 -19.27
N THR A 166 8.37 4.03 -18.75
CA THR A 166 8.85 5.19 -19.53
C THR A 166 10.11 5.78 -18.89
N PRO A 167 11.03 6.37 -19.69
CA PRO A 167 12.13 7.14 -19.14
C PRO A 167 11.69 8.54 -18.62
N GLU A 168 10.48 8.98 -18.96
CA GLU A 168 9.94 10.28 -18.59
C GLU A 168 9.29 10.23 -17.22
N VAL A 169 9.86 10.96 -16.25
CA VAL A 169 9.37 11.07 -14.88
C VAL A 169 8.74 12.45 -14.70
N GLU A 170 7.43 12.50 -14.58
CA GLU A 170 6.66 13.73 -14.49
C GLU A 170 5.91 13.88 -13.16
N PHE A 171 6.03 12.92 -12.24
CA PHE A 171 5.38 12.98 -10.93
C PHE A 171 5.77 14.25 -10.16
N PHE A 172 7.02 14.66 -10.21
CA PHE A 172 7.57 15.76 -9.42
C PHE A 172 7.22 17.15 -9.99
N THR A 173 5.93 17.35 -10.28
CA THR A 173 5.32 18.61 -10.76
C THR A 173 4.13 18.98 -9.88
N GLU A 174 3.80 20.28 -9.78
CA GLU A 174 2.64 20.76 -9.02
C GLU A 174 1.34 20.06 -9.46
N TYR A 175 1.16 19.87 -10.76
CA TYR A 175 -0.03 19.21 -11.31
C TYR A 175 -0.18 17.77 -10.82
N ASN A 176 0.88 16.96 -10.86
CA ASN A 176 0.81 15.56 -10.47
C ASN A 176 0.85 15.36 -8.94
N TYR A 177 1.53 16.26 -8.21
CA TYR A 177 1.42 16.32 -6.75
C TYR A 177 -0.02 16.58 -6.32
N HIS A 178 -0.69 17.53 -6.96
CA HIS A 178 -2.09 17.83 -6.67
C HIS A 178 -2.99 16.59 -6.86
N ARG A 179 -2.86 15.88 -7.99
CA ARG A 179 -3.63 14.65 -8.26
C ARG A 179 -3.36 13.56 -7.21
N ALA A 180 -2.11 13.40 -6.78
CA ALA A 180 -1.75 12.47 -5.72
C ALA A 180 -2.34 12.87 -4.36
N LEU A 181 -2.44 14.17 -4.06
CA LEU A 181 -3.10 14.66 -2.84
C LEU A 181 -4.63 14.44 -2.90
N VAL A 182 -5.26 14.61 -4.06
CA VAL A 182 -6.69 14.27 -4.25
C VAL A 182 -6.91 12.78 -4.05
N TRP A 183 -6.07 11.91 -4.63
CA TRP A 183 -6.08 10.47 -4.36
C TRP A 183 -6.01 10.18 -2.85
N THR A 184 -5.08 10.84 -2.16
CA THR A 184 -4.91 10.70 -0.70
C THR A 184 -6.19 11.06 0.06
N ALA A 185 -6.84 12.17 -0.29
CA ALA A 185 -8.10 12.59 0.34
C ALA A 185 -9.21 11.54 0.14
N VAL A 186 -9.35 11.03 -1.08
CA VAL A 186 -10.35 10.01 -1.41
C VAL A 186 -10.07 8.70 -0.66
N MET A 187 -8.84 8.19 -0.71
CA MET A 187 -8.51 6.91 -0.09
C MET A 187 -8.57 6.98 1.44
N SER A 188 -8.16 8.10 2.06
CA SER A 188 -8.32 8.32 3.50
C SER A 188 -9.79 8.34 3.90
N THR A 189 -10.64 8.98 3.11
CA THR A 189 -12.09 9.02 3.35
C THR A 189 -12.70 7.63 3.26
N LEU A 190 -12.40 6.87 2.22
CA LEU A 190 -12.89 5.49 2.06
C LEU A 190 -12.43 4.60 3.23
N SER A 191 -11.19 4.75 3.69
CA SER A 191 -10.62 3.96 4.79
C SER A 191 -11.36 4.18 6.12
N HIS A 192 -12.00 5.33 6.31
CA HIS A 192 -12.78 5.63 7.50
C HIS A 192 -14.28 5.41 7.33
N LEU A 193 -14.84 5.71 6.15
CA LEU A 193 -16.29 5.71 5.95
C LEU A 193 -16.84 4.40 5.36
N ASP A 194 -16.06 3.69 4.56
CA ASP A 194 -16.51 2.40 4.01
C ASP A 194 -16.25 1.27 5.03
N PRO A 195 -17.31 0.62 5.55
CA PRO A 195 -17.14 -0.47 6.51
C PRO A 195 -16.27 -1.62 5.98
N ASP A 196 -16.18 -1.82 4.66
CA ASP A 196 -15.36 -2.87 4.06
C ASP A 196 -13.86 -2.49 4.04
N PHE A 197 -13.53 -1.21 4.25
CA PHE A 197 -12.15 -0.69 4.37
C PHE A 197 -11.67 -0.57 5.83
N SER A 198 -12.47 -0.93 6.82
CA SER A 198 -12.13 -0.69 8.24
C SER A 198 -10.91 -1.46 8.76
N ASN A 199 -10.34 -2.38 8.00
CA ASN A 199 -9.06 -3.03 8.27
C ASN A 199 -7.86 -2.29 7.67
N VAL A 200 -8.06 -1.21 6.94
CA VAL A 200 -6.99 -0.33 6.49
C VAL A 200 -6.52 0.51 7.68
N PHE A 201 -5.26 0.39 8.05
CA PHE A 201 -4.67 1.17 9.13
C PHE A 201 -3.61 2.17 8.66
N ALA A 202 -3.17 2.06 7.40
CA ALA A 202 -2.10 2.92 6.89
C ALA A 202 -2.25 3.21 5.40
N ILE A 203 -1.75 4.39 5.00
CA ILE A 203 -1.60 4.82 3.61
C ILE A 203 -0.16 5.26 3.38
N GLU A 204 0.45 4.77 2.31
CA GLU A 204 1.79 5.13 1.88
C GLU A 204 1.74 6.32 0.91
N ALA A 205 2.68 7.26 1.08
CA ALA A 205 2.73 8.48 0.29
C ALA A 205 3.19 8.24 -1.15
N VAL A 206 4.31 7.54 -1.32
CA VAL A 206 4.95 7.24 -2.61
C VAL A 206 5.82 6.00 -2.48
N ASN A 207 5.58 5.01 -3.34
CA ASN A 207 6.45 3.87 -3.48
C ASN A 207 7.66 4.20 -4.34
N GLU A 208 8.86 3.89 -3.87
CA GLU A 208 10.14 3.93 -4.60
C GLU A 208 10.31 5.16 -5.54
N PRO A 209 10.34 6.38 -4.99
CA PRO A 209 10.54 7.59 -5.80
C PRO A 209 11.95 7.65 -6.40
N THR A 210 12.12 8.45 -7.44
CA THR A 210 13.45 8.76 -8.00
C THR A 210 14.44 9.20 -6.91
N ARG A 211 15.60 8.56 -6.86
CA ARG A 211 16.67 8.77 -5.85
C ARG A 211 17.62 9.91 -6.22
N ASP A 212 17.10 11.05 -6.61
CA ASP A 212 17.91 12.22 -6.94
C ASP A 212 17.16 13.50 -6.59
N ALA A 213 17.58 14.17 -5.52
CA ALA A 213 16.94 15.40 -5.03
C ALA A 213 16.93 16.53 -6.08
N THR A 214 17.83 16.50 -7.07
CA THR A 214 17.85 17.50 -8.16
C THR A 214 16.74 17.23 -9.19
N GLN A 215 16.20 16.03 -9.23
CA GLN A 215 15.12 15.62 -10.14
C GLN A 215 13.76 15.57 -9.45
N THR A 216 13.69 15.84 -8.14
CA THR A 216 12.48 15.76 -7.34
C THR A 216 12.10 17.11 -6.69
N PRO A 217 11.95 18.19 -7.48
CA PRO A 217 11.63 19.51 -6.93
C PRO A 217 10.27 19.48 -6.20
N GLY A 218 10.19 20.11 -5.01
CA GLY A 218 8.95 20.20 -4.24
C GLY A 218 8.53 18.92 -3.50
N TYR A 219 9.29 17.83 -3.60
CA TYR A 219 8.89 16.55 -3.01
C TYR A 219 8.73 16.60 -1.47
N GLY A 220 9.59 17.34 -0.78
CA GLY A 220 9.45 17.54 0.68
C GLY A 220 8.17 18.30 1.06
N ASP A 221 7.72 19.26 0.27
CA ASP A 221 6.46 19.97 0.50
C ASP A 221 5.26 19.08 0.17
N PHE A 222 5.37 18.23 -0.87
CA PHE A 222 4.37 17.20 -1.15
C PHE A 222 4.18 16.24 0.04
N GLN A 223 5.26 15.75 0.66
CA GLN A 223 5.19 14.86 1.82
C GLN A 223 4.45 15.52 3.00
N LYS A 224 4.70 16.81 3.27
CA LYS A 224 3.95 17.57 4.28
C LYS A 224 2.48 17.67 3.94
N ASN A 225 2.17 18.02 2.70
CA ASN A 225 0.80 18.18 2.22
C ASN A 225 0.04 16.86 2.27
N PHE A 226 0.70 15.73 1.96
CA PHE A 226 0.13 14.40 2.08
C PHE A 226 -0.37 14.13 3.50
N VAL A 227 0.47 14.35 4.53
CA VAL A 227 0.06 14.17 5.92
C VAL A 227 -1.09 15.11 6.28
N GLN A 228 -0.99 16.39 5.89
CA GLN A 228 -2.02 17.38 6.18
C GLN A 228 -3.38 17.02 5.56
N VAL A 229 -3.40 16.45 4.36
CA VAL A 229 -4.64 15.96 3.72
C VAL A 229 -5.25 14.83 4.55
N VAL A 230 -4.48 13.81 4.95
CA VAL A 230 -4.97 12.72 5.80
C VAL A 230 -5.56 13.27 7.10
N ARG A 231 -4.82 14.13 7.79
CA ARG A 231 -5.25 14.73 9.07
C ARG A 231 -6.47 15.63 8.92
N ALA A 232 -6.60 16.36 7.80
CA ALA A 232 -7.78 17.18 7.54
C ALA A 232 -9.06 16.34 7.35
N VAL A 233 -8.96 15.22 6.63
CA VAL A 233 -10.06 14.25 6.51
C VAL A 233 -10.46 13.72 7.89
N GLU A 234 -9.51 13.31 8.70
CA GLU A 234 -9.75 12.77 10.05
C GLU A 234 -10.37 13.80 11.00
N LEU A 235 -9.87 15.03 11.01
CA LEU A 235 -10.46 16.12 11.79
C LEU A 235 -11.89 16.42 11.35
N THR A 236 -12.18 16.36 10.04
CA THR A 236 -13.55 16.55 9.52
C THR A 236 -14.50 15.47 10.03
N LEU A 237 -13.99 14.26 10.29
CA LEU A 237 -14.75 13.17 10.90
C LEU A 237 -14.83 13.27 12.44
N GLY A 238 -14.08 14.19 13.06
CA GLY A 238 -13.97 14.32 14.51
C GLY A 238 -13.05 13.29 15.16
N ILE A 239 -12.17 12.66 14.37
CA ILE A 239 -11.14 11.78 14.91
C ILE A 239 -10.07 12.64 15.61
N ASP A 240 -9.64 12.21 16.79
CA ASP A 240 -8.64 12.94 17.58
C ASP A 240 -7.24 12.75 16.97
N VAL A 241 -6.70 13.82 16.43
CA VAL A 241 -5.34 13.84 15.86
C VAL A 241 -4.50 14.91 16.57
N PRO A 242 -3.21 14.66 16.85
CA PRO A 242 -2.34 15.58 17.56
C PRO A 242 -1.88 16.74 16.64
N TRP A 243 -2.84 17.53 16.16
CA TRP A 243 -2.56 18.71 15.34
C TRP A 243 -2.82 19.99 16.10
N SER A 244 -1.81 20.86 16.24
CA SER A 244 -1.88 22.11 16.99
C SER A 244 -2.87 23.15 16.41
N ALA A 245 -3.38 22.91 15.23
CA ALA A 245 -4.40 23.71 14.58
C ALA A 245 -5.84 23.40 15.07
N SER A 246 -6.00 22.69 16.19
CA SER A 246 -7.29 22.33 16.77
C SER A 246 -8.09 23.56 17.26
N SER A 247 -8.40 24.48 16.37
CA SER A 247 -9.59 25.30 16.51
C SER A 247 -10.76 24.40 16.14
N THR A 248 -11.39 23.81 17.14
CA THR A 248 -12.74 23.24 17.15
C THR A 248 -13.45 23.30 15.78
N MET A 249 -13.18 22.35 14.92
CA MET A 249 -14.06 22.04 13.81
C MET A 249 -15.29 21.35 14.44
N ALA A 250 -16.28 22.14 14.82
CA ALA A 250 -17.56 21.59 15.16
C ALA A 250 -18.18 21.05 13.88
N ILE A 251 -18.19 19.73 13.72
CA ILE A 251 -19.09 19.09 12.76
C ILE A 251 -20.48 19.60 13.13
N THR A 252 -21.11 20.38 12.26
CA THR A 252 -22.50 20.74 12.46
C THR A 252 -23.31 19.45 12.37
N GLU A 253 -24.10 19.12 13.40
CA GLU A 253 -24.88 17.87 13.53
C GLU A 253 -25.79 17.54 12.32
N THR A 254 -25.80 18.37 11.28
CA THR A 254 -26.70 18.29 10.13
C THR A 254 -26.00 18.16 8.79
N ALA A 255 -24.67 18.28 8.71
CA ALA A 255 -23.93 18.19 7.46
C ALA A 255 -23.58 16.74 7.13
N ASN A 256 -23.65 16.37 5.85
CA ASN A 256 -23.02 15.15 5.36
C ASN A 256 -21.50 15.36 5.31
N PHE A 257 -20.73 14.25 5.15
CA PHE A 257 -19.27 14.32 5.16
C PHE A 257 -18.71 15.25 4.07
N THR A 258 -19.22 15.16 2.84
CA THR A 258 -18.71 15.96 1.71
C THR A 258 -18.92 17.46 1.93
N ALA A 259 -20.08 17.87 2.47
CA ALA A 259 -20.33 19.27 2.84
C ALA A 259 -19.41 19.72 4.00
N ALA A 260 -19.20 18.85 4.99
CA ALA A 260 -18.28 19.16 6.10
C ALA A 260 -16.84 19.31 5.62
N LEU A 261 -16.41 18.49 4.66
CA LEU A 261 -15.08 18.56 4.07
C LEU A 261 -14.90 19.86 3.25
N GLU A 262 -15.92 20.26 2.49
CA GLU A 262 -15.95 21.52 1.74
C GLU A 262 -15.88 22.75 2.67
N ASP A 263 -16.65 22.74 3.74
CA ASP A 263 -16.63 23.78 4.77
C ASP A 263 -15.26 23.84 5.48
N ALA A 264 -14.68 22.66 5.79
CA ALA A 264 -13.37 22.55 6.38
C ALA A 264 -12.28 23.14 5.48
N ALA A 265 -12.24 22.72 4.24
CA ALA A 265 -11.28 23.21 3.26
C ALA A 265 -11.37 24.74 3.02
N SER A 266 -12.58 25.30 3.13
CA SER A 266 -12.84 26.72 2.96
C SER A 266 -12.50 27.57 4.20
N SER A 267 -12.56 26.99 5.41
CA SER A 267 -12.46 27.70 6.70
C SER A 267 -11.14 27.49 7.44
N LEU A 268 -10.35 26.47 7.09
CA LEU A 268 -9.11 26.13 7.78
C LEU A 268 -7.97 27.08 7.39
N SER A 269 -7.79 28.16 8.17
CA SER A 269 -6.68 29.10 8.01
C SER A 269 -5.29 28.49 8.27
N CYS A 270 -5.23 27.26 8.77
CA CYS A 270 -4.00 26.51 9.08
C CYS A 270 -3.51 25.61 7.94
N LEU A 271 -4.36 25.34 6.95
CA LEU A 271 -3.98 24.58 5.77
C LEU A 271 -3.35 25.51 4.72
N ASN A 272 -2.38 25.00 3.98
CA ASN A 272 -1.90 25.71 2.80
C ASN A 272 -2.90 25.53 1.62
N SER A 273 -2.73 26.36 0.59
CA SER A 273 -3.64 26.42 -0.57
C SER A 273 -3.75 25.07 -1.32
N GLU A 274 -2.64 24.32 -1.40
CA GLU A 274 -2.60 23.03 -2.10
C GLU A 274 -3.46 21.98 -1.39
N VAL A 275 -3.34 21.88 -0.07
CA VAL A 275 -4.16 20.98 0.74
C VAL A 275 -5.64 21.34 0.62
N CYS A 276 -5.99 22.63 0.75
CA CYS A 276 -7.38 23.07 0.61
C CYS A 276 -7.94 22.74 -0.79
N SER A 277 -7.16 23.00 -1.84
CA SER A 277 -7.56 22.72 -3.22
C SER A 277 -7.77 21.21 -3.44
N ALA A 278 -6.88 20.37 -2.94
CA ALA A 278 -7.00 18.91 -3.07
C ALA A 278 -8.24 18.36 -2.35
N LEU A 279 -8.56 18.88 -1.16
CA LEU A 279 -9.77 18.51 -0.43
C LEU A 279 -11.04 18.92 -1.20
N LEU A 280 -11.07 20.14 -1.77
CA LEU A 280 -12.19 20.62 -2.56
C LEU A 280 -12.39 19.79 -3.84
N ASP A 281 -11.30 19.43 -4.53
CA ASP A 281 -11.37 18.63 -5.75
C ASP A 281 -11.70 17.16 -5.48
N ALA A 282 -11.46 16.67 -4.25
CA ALA A 282 -11.90 15.34 -3.82
C ALA A 282 -13.44 15.26 -3.60
N VAL A 283 -14.12 16.36 -3.27
CA VAL A 283 -15.55 16.36 -2.96
C VAL A 283 -16.42 15.77 -4.07
N PRO A 284 -16.35 16.23 -5.34
CA PRO A 284 -17.16 15.66 -6.42
C PRO A 284 -16.84 14.17 -6.66
N ILE A 285 -15.59 13.76 -6.52
CA ILE A 285 -15.16 12.35 -6.67
C ILE A 285 -15.79 11.49 -5.56
N LEU A 286 -15.79 11.97 -4.32
CA LEU A 286 -16.40 11.27 -3.19
C LEU A 286 -17.92 11.16 -3.33
N VAL A 287 -18.59 12.16 -3.90
CA VAL A 287 -20.04 12.08 -4.21
C VAL A 287 -20.33 10.99 -5.23
N GLU A 288 -19.52 10.90 -6.30
CA GLU A 288 -19.64 9.88 -7.33
C GLU A 288 -19.38 8.47 -6.77
N LEU A 289 -18.25 8.28 -6.10
CA LEU A 289 -17.88 7.01 -5.47
C LEU A 289 -18.86 6.60 -4.36
N GLY A 290 -19.38 7.55 -3.59
CA GLY A 290 -20.41 7.30 -2.58
C GLY A 290 -21.65 6.66 -3.19
N SER A 291 -22.05 7.15 -4.36
CA SER A 291 -23.18 6.56 -5.12
C SER A 291 -22.83 5.20 -5.70
N GLU A 292 -21.64 5.06 -6.29
CA GLU A 292 -21.15 3.83 -6.94
C GLU A 292 -20.96 2.68 -5.93
N LEU A 293 -20.38 2.97 -4.76
CA LEU A 293 -20.06 1.99 -3.72
C LEU A 293 -21.19 1.83 -2.69
N ALA A 294 -22.33 2.52 -2.87
CA ALA A 294 -23.49 2.53 -1.96
C ALA A 294 -23.12 2.95 -0.53
N LEU A 295 -22.39 4.07 -0.39
CA LEU A 295 -21.96 4.65 0.88
C LEU A 295 -22.85 5.84 1.23
N ASP A 296 -23.97 5.59 1.88
CA ASP A 296 -24.99 6.61 2.24
C ASP A 296 -24.41 7.74 3.11
N GLU A 297 -23.40 7.47 3.92
CA GLU A 297 -22.78 8.40 4.87
C GLU A 297 -21.99 9.53 4.18
N MET A 298 -21.58 9.35 2.91
CA MET A 298 -20.93 10.42 2.14
C MET A 298 -21.87 11.54 1.76
N THR A 299 -23.16 11.21 1.54
CA THR A 299 -24.18 12.16 1.07
C THR A 299 -25.33 12.39 2.03
N HIS A 300 -25.43 11.61 3.11
CA HIS A 300 -26.44 11.74 4.15
C HIS A 300 -25.80 12.21 5.48
N THR A 301 -26.65 12.57 6.44
CA THR A 301 -26.19 13.04 7.76
C THR A 301 -25.28 12.00 8.43
N LEU A 302 -24.13 12.43 8.93
CA LEU A 302 -23.23 11.60 9.71
C LEU A 302 -23.94 11.15 10.99
N ASN A 303 -24.38 9.91 11.03
CA ASN A 303 -25.11 9.34 12.17
C ASN A 303 -24.21 8.58 13.15
N SER A 304 -22.95 8.37 12.78
CA SER A 304 -21.98 7.57 13.52
C SER A 304 -21.01 8.45 14.29
N ASN A 305 -20.62 8.02 15.48
CA ASN A 305 -19.58 8.68 16.25
C ASN A 305 -18.20 8.15 15.82
N TYR A 306 -17.57 8.86 14.88
CA TYR A 306 -16.24 8.51 14.37
C TYR A 306 -15.10 8.91 15.32
N SER A 307 -15.37 9.67 16.38
CA SER A 307 -14.36 10.11 17.36
C SER A 307 -13.69 8.96 18.13
N SER A 308 -14.23 7.74 18.02
CA SER A 308 -13.64 6.53 18.59
C SER A 308 -12.72 5.77 17.63
N LEU A 309 -12.60 6.22 16.37
CA LEU A 309 -11.68 5.63 15.41
C LEU A 309 -10.25 6.13 15.67
N GLU A 310 -9.30 5.26 15.38
CA GLU A 310 -7.87 5.62 15.43
C GLU A 310 -7.47 6.33 14.14
N PRO A 311 -6.54 7.31 14.20
CA PRO A 311 -5.97 7.92 13.01
C PRO A 311 -5.21 6.90 12.16
N LEU A 312 -5.25 7.08 10.83
CA LEU A 312 -4.43 6.30 9.92
C LEU A 312 -2.94 6.57 10.14
N TYR A 313 -2.13 5.52 10.07
CA TYR A 313 -0.70 5.69 9.93
C TYR A 313 -0.37 6.23 8.54
N THR A 314 0.46 7.26 8.49
CA THR A 314 1.07 7.73 7.26
C THR A 314 2.43 7.04 7.08
N SER A 315 2.69 6.49 5.90
CA SER A 315 3.95 5.78 5.62
C SER A 315 4.79 6.53 4.59
N PHE A 316 6.07 6.55 4.83
CA PHE A 316 7.10 7.09 3.93
C PHE A 316 8.20 6.05 3.74
N MET A 317 8.86 6.11 2.59
CA MET A 317 10.08 5.33 2.40
C MET A 317 11.16 5.72 3.43
N ASP A 318 12.05 4.80 3.76
CA ASP A 318 13.17 4.99 4.68
C ASP A 318 14.21 6.01 4.16
N ILE A 319 15.28 6.22 4.92
CA ILE A 319 16.34 7.18 4.60
C ILE A 319 17.01 6.91 3.24
N ASN A 320 17.05 5.67 2.79
CA ASN A 320 17.67 5.33 1.49
C ASN A 320 16.88 5.85 0.29
N TRP A 321 15.61 6.24 0.51
CA TRP A 321 14.73 6.83 -0.51
C TRP A 321 14.42 8.30 -0.25
N GLN A 322 14.99 8.88 0.80
CA GLN A 322 14.76 10.27 1.19
C GLN A 322 16.01 11.12 0.88
N TYR A 323 16.05 11.72 -0.29
CA TYR A 323 17.17 12.56 -0.73
C TYR A 323 16.99 14.04 -0.44
N ASN A 324 15.89 14.43 0.20
CA ASN A 324 15.65 15.80 0.64
C ASN A 324 16.39 16.08 1.96
N THR A 325 16.85 17.30 2.16
CA THR A 325 17.45 17.70 3.42
C THR A 325 16.60 18.80 4.07
N PRO A 326 15.99 18.54 5.22
CA PRO A 326 15.94 17.27 5.93
C PRO A 326 15.17 16.20 5.15
N SER A 327 15.59 14.95 5.27
CA SER A 327 15.02 13.83 4.52
C SER A 327 13.54 13.58 4.86
N ASN A 328 13.11 13.90 6.07
CA ASN A 328 11.72 13.92 6.47
C ASN A 328 11.44 15.24 7.19
N PRO A 329 10.66 16.15 6.58
CA PRO A 329 10.36 17.43 7.23
C PRO A 329 9.68 17.18 8.58
N MET A 330 10.20 17.82 9.64
CA MET A 330 9.65 17.66 10.99
C MET A 330 8.15 17.99 11.07
N ASP A 331 7.67 18.91 10.25
CA ASP A 331 6.27 19.30 10.16
C ASP A 331 5.39 18.32 9.38
N ALA A 332 5.96 17.29 8.76
CA ALA A 332 5.21 16.13 8.27
C ALA A 332 4.93 15.10 9.38
N GLN A 333 5.57 15.22 10.54
CA GLN A 333 5.35 14.31 11.68
C GLN A 333 4.11 14.73 12.50
N ILE A 334 2.93 14.56 11.91
CA ILE A 334 1.65 14.85 12.54
C ILE A 334 0.84 13.55 12.65
N GLY A 335 0.66 13.06 13.86
CA GLY A 335 -0.06 11.80 14.12
C GLY A 335 0.82 10.56 13.95
N PRO A 336 0.21 9.36 13.85
CA PRO A 336 0.95 8.11 13.76
C PRO A 336 1.63 7.96 12.39
N GLN A 337 2.88 7.50 12.42
CA GLN A 337 3.70 7.26 11.23
C GLN A 337 4.50 5.98 11.36
N PHE A 338 4.93 5.42 10.25
CA PHE A 338 6.03 4.46 10.16
C PHE A 338 6.80 4.68 8.86
N TYR A 339 7.97 4.04 8.76
CA TYR A 339 8.84 4.15 7.59
C TYR A 339 9.00 2.78 6.96
N ASP A 340 9.04 2.76 5.64
CA ASP A 340 9.06 1.56 4.82
C ASP A 340 10.45 1.38 4.19
N ASP A 341 11.16 0.32 4.58
CA ASP A 341 12.44 -0.06 4.01
C ASP A 341 12.25 -1.18 2.96
N HIS A 342 12.88 -1.01 1.80
CA HIS A 342 12.93 -2.01 0.74
C HIS A 342 14.35 -2.54 0.61
N LEU A 343 14.56 -3.81 0.96
CA LEU A 343 15.87 -4.41 0.99
C LEU A 343 15.96 -5.70 0.16
N TYR A 344 16.65 -5.60 -0.97
CA TYR A 344 16.86 -6.71 -1.87
C TYR A 344 18.35 -7.02 -2.07
N TYR A 345 18.71 -8.30 -2.07
CA TYR A 345 20.07 -8.79 -2.21
C TYR A 345 20.36 -9.34 -3.63
N GLN A 346 19.84 -8.69 -4.66
CA GLN A 346 19.98 -9.14 -6.06
C GLN A 346 21.10 -8.45 -6.84
N PHE A 347 21.74 -7.43 -6.25
CA PHE A 347 22.76 -6.62 -6.93
C PHE A 347 24.16 -6.83 -6.34
N GLY A 348 25.20 -6.85 -7.18
CA GLY A 348 26.60 -6.99 -6.77
C GLY A 348 27.20 -8.36 -7.11
N ASN A 349 28.19 -8.80 -6.34
CA ASN A 349 28.88 -10.10 -6.50
C ASN A 349 29.16 -10.75 -5.13
N ALA A 350 28.23 -10.65 -4.19
CA ALA A 350 28.37 -11.23 -2.88
C ALA A 350 28.06 -12.73 -2.88
N ASP A 351 28.81 -13.51 -2.11
CA ASP A 351 28.57 -14.93 -1.87
C ASP A 351 27.67 -15.18 -0.66
N GLU A 352 27.45 -16.44 -0.30
CA GLU A 352 26.63 -16.84 0.85
C GLU A 352 27.13 -16.20 2.17
N GLN A 353 28.44 -16.21 2.41
CA GLN A 353 29.04 -15.64 3.61
C GLN A 353 28.77 -14.12 3.71
N ALA A 354 28.98 -13.40 2.60
CA ALA A 354 28.78 -11.96 2.56
C ALA A 354 27.30 -11.57 2.75
N HIS A 355 26.36 -12.38 2.26
CA HIS A 355 24.92 -12.20 2.50
C HIS A 355 24.62 -12.33 4.00
N MET A 356 25.10 -13.39 4.64
CA MET A 356 24.88 -13.64 6.05
C MET A 356 25.54 -12.58 6.94
N ASP A 357 26.80 -12.20 6.65
CA ASP A 357 27.51 -11.13 7.36
C ASP A 357 26.74 -9.79 7.27
N SER A 358 26.21 -9.46 6.09
CA SER A 358 25.45 -8.23 5.89
C SER A 358 24.13 -8.22 6.68
N ILE A 359 23.31 -9.27 6.56
CA ILE A 359 21.98 -9.27 7.19
C ILE A 359 22.04 -9.41 8.71
N CYS A 360 23.01 -10.20 9.23
CA CYS A 360 23.15 -10.41 10.67
C CYS A 360 23.69 -9.17 11.41
N ASN A 361 24.36 -8.25 10.69
CA ASN A 361 24.91 -7.00 11.20
C ASN A 361 24.25 -5.76 10.57
N LEU A 362 23.01 -5.87 10.13
CA LEU A 362 22.28 -4.82 9.43
C LEU A 362 22.11 -3.57 10.29
N PRO A 363 22.66 -2.39 9.91
CA PRO A 363 22.62 -1.18 10.74
C PRO A 363 21.40 -0.27 10.44
N VAL A 364 20.55 -0.64 9.49
CA VAL A 364 19.51 0.24 8.95
C VAL A 364 18.57 0.82 10.03
N LEU A 365 18.23 0.05 11.06
CA LEU A 365 17.37 0.51 12.14
C LEU A 365 17.99 1.63 12.98
N GLU A 366 19.29 1.52 13.25
CA GLU A 366 20.06 2.52 13.99
C GLU A 366 20.28 3.78 13.14
N ASP A 367 20.57 3.58 11.86
CA ASP A 367 20.78 4.68 10.90
C ASP A 367 19.49 5.49 10.71
N ASP A 368 18.35 4.84 10.48
CA ASP A 368 17.06 5.53 10.35
C ASP A 368 16.62 6.20 11.67
N ALA A 369 16.78 5.53 12.80
CA ALA A 369 16.45 6.10 14.11
C ALA A 369 17.26 7.39 14.41
N ALA A 370 18.51 7.49 13.93
CA ALA A 370 19.33 8.68 14.07
C ALA A 370 18.76 9.89 13.30
N PHE A 371 17.93 9.65 12.28
CA PHE A 371 17.20 10.69 11.52
C PHE A 371 15.75 10.86 11.99
N GLY A 372 15.33 10.15 13.04
CA GLY A 372 13.96 10.20 13.56
C GLY A 372 12.96 9.35 12.77
N ASN A 373 13.43 8.51 11.85
CA ASN A 373 12.60 7.57 11.09
C ASN A 373 12.34 6.32 11.93
N SER A 374 11.28 6.33 12.72
CA SER A 374 10.91 5.20 13.58
C SER A 374 9.39 5.23 13.83
N PRO A 375 8.73 4.06 13.87
CA PRO A 375 9.26 2.71 13.64
C PRO A 375 9.51 2.38 12.17
N ILE A 376 10.42 1.43 11.89
CA ILE A 376 10.70 0.86 10.57
C ILE A 376 9.93 -0.44 10.39
N VAL A 377 9.26 -0.58 9.26
CA VAL A 377 8.74 -1.83 8.69
C VAL A 377 9.55 -2.13 7.43
N PHE A 378 10.05 -3.36 7.27
CA PHE A 378 10.65 -3.78 6.00
C PHE A 378 9.54 -4.19 5.05
N GLY A 379 9.03 -3.22 4.26
CA GLY A 379 7.83 -3.39 3.44
C GLY A 379 8.04 -4.14 2.15
N GLU A 380 9.30 -4.28 1.71
CA GLU A 380 9.62 -5.18 0.59
C GLU A 380 10.95 -5.89 0.80
N TRP A 381 10.94 -7.20 0.66
CA TRP A 381 12.11 -8.08 0.65
C TRP A 381 11.75 -9.44 0.07
N SER A 382 12.75 -10.20 -0.37
CA SER A 382 12.55 -11.54 -0.93
C SER A 382 13.74 -12.48 -0.61
N LEU A 383 13.65 -13.72 -1.08
CA LEU A 383 14.76 -14.66 -0.96
C LEU A 383 15.76 -14.57 -2.14
N ILE A 384 15.65 -13.53 -2.98
CA ILE A 384 16.56 -13.34 -4.13
C ILE A 384 18.01 -13.20 -3.67
N THR A 385 18.89 -13.80 -4.44
CA THR A 385 20.34 -13.77 -4.22
C THR A 385 21.07 -13.48 -5.52
N GLN A 386 22.34 -13.07 -5.42
CA GLN A 386 23.22 -12.80 -6.56
C GLN A 386 23.86 -14.06 -7.16
N PHE A 387 23.60 -15.23 -6.57
CA PHE A 387 24.12 -16.53 -6.98
C PHE A 387 22.98 -17.56 -7.02
N ASN A 388 23.26 -18.69 -7.62
CA ASN A 388 22.30 -19.80 -7.64
C ASN A 388 22.29 -20.49 -6.26
N ALA A 389 21.45 -19.96 -5.35
CA ALA A 389 21.33 -20.43 -3.98
C ALA A 389 20.77 -21.86 -3.92
N THR A 390 21.30 -22.67 -3.01
CA THR A 390 20.75 -23.98 -2.67
C THR A 390 19.50 -23.83 -1.80
N ASP A 391 18.66 -24.88 -1.71
CA ASP A 391 17.51 -24.87 -0.80
C ASP A 391 17.98 -24.80 0.66
N ASP A 392 19.09 -25.44 1.02
CA ASP A 392 19.69 -25.36 2.35
C ASP A 392 20.10 -23.92 2.69
N PHE A 393 20.65 -23.17 1.73
CA PHE A 393 20.96 -21.76 1.94
C PHE A 393 19.69 -20.93 2.07
N LEU A 394 18.69 -21.11 1.21
CA LEU A 394 17.43 -20.33 1.29
C LEU A 394 16.70 -20.56 2.61
N TYR A 395 16.84 -21.74 3.20
CA TYR A 395 16.28 -22.05 4.50
C TYR A 395 16.88 -21.18 5.62
N ILE A 396 18.21 -21.06 5.69
CA ILE A 396 18.90 -20.21 6.68
C ILE A 396 18.75 -18.72 6.33
N TRP A 397 18.72 -18.39 5.04
CA TRP A 397 18.59 -17.03 4.53
C TRP A 397 17.24 -16.40 4.89
N ALA A 398 16.17 -17.18 4.81
CA ALA A 398 14.83 -16.76 5.24
C ALA A 398 14.79 -16.42 6.74
N ASP A 399 15.38 -17.27 7.58
CA ASP A 399 15.42 -17.03 9.03
C ASP A 399 16.30 -15.84 9.40
N ALA A 400 17.45 -15.66 8.74
CA ALA A 400 18.36 -14.54 9.00
C ALA A 400 17.70 -13.19 8.68
N GLN A 401 16.99 -13.09 7.53
CA GLN A 401 16.24 -11.89 7.17
C GLN A 401 15.09 -11.62 8.15
N LYS A 402 14.27 -12.63 8.46
CA LYS A 402 13.20 -12.50 9.45
C LYS A 402 13.72 -12.07 10.82
N LEU A 403 14.85 -12.62 11.28
CA LEU A 403 15.48 -12.26 12.54
C LEU A 403 15.90 -10.79 12.55
N ALA A 404 16.54 -10.33 11.48
CA ALA A 404 16.98 -8.94 11.34
C ALA A 404 15.79 -7.97 11.32
N PHE A 405 14.80 -8.23 10.48
CA PHE A 405 13.67 -7.33 10.26
C PHE A 405 12.70 -7.29 11.44
N THR A 406 12.59 -8.36 12.20
CA THR A 406 11.76 -8.39 13.42
C THR A 406 12.33 -7.51 14.55
N LYS A 407 13.58 -7.04 14.47
CA LYS A 407 14.12 -6.02 15.38
C LYS A 407 13.40 -4.67 15.21
N GLY A 408 12.95 -4.33 14.01
CA GLY A 408 12.05 -3.21 13.72
C GLY A 408 10.59 -3.51 14.07
N ALA A 409 9.65 -2.81 13.47
CA ALA A 409 8.21 -3.07 13.65
C ALA A 409 7.71 -4.33 12.94
N GLY A 410 8.53 -4.95 12.09
CA GLY A 410 8.23 -6.18 11.39
C GLY A 410 8.59 -6.12 9.91
N TRP A 411 7.95 -6.99 9.14
CA TRP A 411 8.30 -7.19 7.73
C TRP A 411 7.10 -7.57 6.86
N ILE A 412 7.19 -7.27 5.55
CA ILE A 412 6.21 -7.57 4.52
C ILE A 412 6.96 -8.13 3.31
N PHE A 413 6.78 -9.41 3.03
CA PHE A 413 7.50 -10.12 1.98
C PHE A 413 7.00 -9.74 0.58
N TRP A 414 7.87 -9.59 -0.39
CA TRP A 414 7.53 -9.44 -1.79
C TRP A 414 7.73 -10.75 -2.55
N SER A 415 6.67 -11.48 -2.87
CA SER A 415 5.26 -11.17 -2.74
C SER A 415 4.51 -12.36 -2.14
N PHE A 416 3.22 -12.25 -1.86
CA PHE A 416 2.37 -13.36 -1.42
C PHE A 416 2.51 -14.55 -2.36
N LYS A 417 2.33 -14.30 -3.67
CA LYS A 417 2.52 -15.31 -4.72
C LYS A 417 2.99 -14.65 -6.01
N VAL A 418 3.64 -15.45 -6.84
CA VAL A 418 3.91 -15.20 -8.25
C VAL A 418 3.41 -16.38 -9.06
N GLU A 419 3.35 -16.23 -10.36
CA GLU A 419 2.91 -17.30 -11.23
C GLU A 419 3.82 -18.54 -11.13
N VAL A 420 3.20 -19.72 -11.15
CA VAL A 420 3.88 -21.01 -11.25
C VAL A 420 3.53 -21.63 -12.61
N SER A 421 4.39 -21.44 -13.58
CA SER A 421 4.20 -21.93 -14.94
C SER A 421 5.54 -22.34 -15.57
N THR A 422 5.48 -22.93 -16.76
CA THR A 422 6.71 -23.25 -17.51
C THR A 422 7.46 -21.98 -17.89
N GLN A 423 6.77 -20.89 -18.21
CA GLN A 423 7.38 -19.63 -18.61
C GLN A 423 7.98 -18.88 -17.41
N ALA A 424 7.37 -18.97 -16.24
CA ALA A 424 7.89 -18.40 -15.00
C ALA A 424 9.11 -19.18 -14.46
N GLY A 425 9.29 -20.46 -14.89
CA GLY A 425 10.39 -21.30 -14.42
C GLY A 425 10.39 -21.49 -12.91
N ASP A 426 11.49 -21.19 -12.23
CA ASP A 426 11.64 -21.32 -10.77
C ASP A 426 11.46 -19.98 -10.00
N LEU A 427 10.79 -19.03 -10.61
CA LEU A 427 10.55 -17.68 -10.05
C LEU A 427 9.96 -17.76 -8.63
N ALA A 428 8.94 -18.61 -8.45
CA ALA A 428 8.21 -18.74 -7.18
C ALA A 428 9.10 -19.16 -6.01
N ARG A 429 10.24 -19.81 -6.27
CA ARG A 429 11.17 -20.30 -5.24
C ARG A 429 11.72 -19.18 -4.35
N GLN A 430 11.94 -18.01 -4.91
CA GLN A 430 12.56 -16.89 -4.21
C GLN A 430 11.60 -15.68 -4.04
N TRP A 431 10.50 -15.65 -4.81
CA TRP A 431 9.59 -14.51 -4.87
C TRP A 431 8.17 -14.81 -4.37
N SER A 432 7.84 -16.05 -3.99
CA SER A 432 6.53 -16.40 -3.44
C SER A 432 6.63 -16.82 -1.99
N TYR A 433 5.97 -16.06 -1.09
CA TYR A 433 5.86 -16.43 0.33
C TYR A 433 5.16 -17.79 0.49
N LEU A 434 4.06 -17.98 -0.25
CA LEU A 434 3.28 -19.22 -0.22
C LEU A 434 4.13 -20.44 -0.62
N GLU A 435 4.96 -20.30 -1.64
CA GLU A 435 5.88 -21.35 -2.06
C GLU A 435 7.00 -21.57 -1.04
N GLY A 436 7.52 -20.49 -0.44
CA GLY A 436 8.51 -20.57 0.65
C GLY A 436 7.98 -21.32 1.88
N VAL A 437 6.70 -21.13 2.24
CA VAL A 437 6.05 -21.91 3.29
C VAL A 437 5.91 -23.40 2.89
N LYS A 438 5.52 -23.69 1.65
CA LYS A 438 5.41 -25.08 1.15
C LYS A 438 6.76 -25.81 1.13
N ARG A 439 7.83 -25.12 0.79
CA ARG A 439 9.21 -25.66 0.76
C ARG A 439 9.85 -25.73 2.15
N GLY A 440 9.22 -25.09 3.17
CA GLY A 440 9.71 -25.07 4.54
C GLY A 440 10.76 -24.00 4.82
N TYR A 441 11.03 -23.08 3.89
CA TYR A 441 11.91 -21.92 4.14
C TYR A 441 11.31 -21.02 5.22
N PHE A 442 9.98 -20.85 5.20
CA PHE A 442 9.23 -20.14 6.23
C PHE A 442 8.46 -21.10 7.12
N THR A 443 8.48 -20.82 8.42
CA THR A 443 7.58 -21.45 9.39
C THR A 443 6.14 -21.00 9.12
N ARG A 444 5.15 -21.85 9.44
CA ARG A 444 3.73 -21.47 9.36
C ARG A 444 3.32 -20.40 10.37
N ASP A 445 4.03 -20.32 11.49
CA ASP A 445 3.93 -19.20 12.44
C ASP A 445 5.02 -18.19 12.09
N PRO A 446 4.67 -17.03 11.49
CA PRO A 446 5.66 -16.06 11.00
C PRO A 446 6.50 -15.46 12.12
N SER A 447 6.04 -15.52 13.38
CA SER A 447 6.78 -15.08 14.56
C SER A 447 7.91 -16.03 14.96
N LYS A 448 7.96 -17.23 14.37
CA LYS A 448 8.96 -18.26 14.67
C LYS A 448 10.01 -18.36 13.57
N LEU A 449 11.17 -18.80 13.95
CA LEU A 449 12.27 -19.17 13.06
C LEU A 449 12.45 -20.69 13.11
N ASN A 450 12.95 -21.27 12.02
CA ASN A 450 13.39 -22.66 12.03
C ASN A 450 14.68 -22.78 12.88
N ASP A 451 15.60 -21.78 12.77
CA ASP A 451 16.79 -21.66 13.60
C ASP A 451 16.91 -20.25 14.21
N ALA A 452 16.63 -20.14 15.51
CA ALA A 452 16.75 -18.87 16.24
C ALA A 452 18.21 -18.41 16.44
N HIS A 453 19.20 -19.26 16.15
CA HIS A 453 20.65 -19.02 16.32
C HIS A 453 21.36 -18.79 14.97
N VAL A 454 20.61 -18.62 13.90
CA VAL A 454 21.12 -18.52 12.52
C VAL A 454 22.21 -17.45 12.34
N CYS A 455 22.20 -16.39 13.13
CA CYS A 455 23.18 -15.30 13.08
C CYS A 455 24.34 -15.42 14.10
N ASP A 456 24.33 -16.38 15.04
CA ASP A 456 25.30 -16.42 16.14
C ASP A 456 26.76 -16.47 15.68
N SER A 457 27.05 -17.09 14.54
CA SER A 457 28.40 -17.18 13.97
C SER A 457 28.81 -15.98 13.11
N TYR A 458 27.91 -15.04 12.86
CA TYR A 458 28.10 -13.90 11.93
C TYR A 458 28.11 -12.54 12.66
N ILE A 459 27.64 -12.48 13.90
CA ILE A 459 27.61 -11.23 14.70
C ILE A 459 29.05 -10.85 15.07
N GLN A 460 29.46 -9.61 14.75
CA GLN A 460 30.78 -9.05 15.01
C GLN A 460 30.80 -8.21 16.28
#